data_57c63ab9920f8a3e78bf17eb2d19bacc
#
_entry.id   57c63ab9920f8a3e78bf17eb2d19bacc
#
_cell.length_a   1.000
_cell.length_b   1.000
_cell.length_c   1.000
_cell.angle_alpha   90.00
_cell.angle_beta   90.00
_cell.angle_gamma   90.00
#
_symmetry.space_group_name_H-M   'P 1'
#
loop_
_entity.id
_entity.type
_entity.pdbx_description
1 polymer ?
#
loop_
_entity_poly.entity_id
_entity_poly.type
_entity_poly.pdbx_seq_one_letter_code
_entity_poly.pdbx_strand_id
1 'polypeptide(L)'
;PGVLVQPDFYRYTATIDVNTRNPRGNPRRGGQYALRYQRYDDTGRDLFSFDRVDIDLQQYVPLVRDRRVLALRARAIMTDPDSGAEVPFYFQPTLGGPDDLRGFRHFRFRDRNTLLFQAEYRWEIFTAVDGALFYDIGKVAPRRQDFHLSEFERDFGIGFRFGTANGVFLRIEGAFGSAAGAHFILRFGNVF
;
A
#
# COMPACT_ATOMS: atom_id res chain seq x y z
N PRO A 1 -5.86 -10.93 20.67
CA PRO A 1 -6.18 -12.36 20.48
C PRO A 1 -5.07 -13.04 19.67
N GLY A 2 -4.84 -14.36 19.88
CA GLY A 2 -3.86 -15.16 19.12
C GLY A 2 -2.42 -15.10 19.60
N VAL A 3 -2.08 -14.39 20.67
CA VAL A 3 -0.69 -14.31 21.17
C VAL A 3 -0.28 -15.58 21.93
N LEU A 4 -1.20 -16.16 22.70
CA LEU A 4 -0.96 -17.34 23.53
C LEU A 4 -1.42 -18.65 22.87
N VAL A 5 -2.23 -18.56 21.84
CA VAL A 5 -2.72 -19.68 21.05
C VAL A 5 -2.38 -19.41 19.60
N GLN A 6 -1.52 -20.23 19.02
CA GLN A 6 -1.20 -20.16 17.59
C GLN A 6 -2.14 -21.12 16.86
N PRO A 7 -3.15 -20.61 16.14
CA PRO A 7 -4.02 -21.44 15.34
C PRO A 7 -3.31 -21.93 14.08
N ASP A 8 -3.66 -23.14 13.67
CA ASP A 8 -3.29 -23.68 12.35
C ASP A 8 -4.41 -23.36 11.35
N PHE A 9 -4.03 -22.97 10.15
CA PHE A 9 -4.98 -22.56 9.11
C PHE A 9 -4.86 -23.35 7.84
N TYR A 10 -6.00 -23.72 7.24
CA TYR A 10 -6.08 -23.87 5.81
C TYR A 10 -6.31 -22.50 5.18
N ARG A 11 -5.48 -22.13 4.20
CA ARG A 11 -5.63 -20.88 3.47
C ARG A 11 -5.94 -21.14 2.01
N TYR A 12 -7.10 -20.67 1.58
CA TYR A 12 -7.48 -20.66 0.17
C TYR A 12 -7.28 -19.26 -0.38
N THR A 13 -6.70 -19.17 -1.58
CA THR A 13 -6.42 -17.86 -2.22
C THR A 13 -6.85 -17.89 -3.66
N ALA A 14 -7.65 -16.91 -4.07
CA ALA A 14 -7.95 -16.60 -5.45
C ALA A 14 -7.39 -15.21 -5.78
N THR A 15 -6.72 -15.07 -6.92
CA THR A 15 -6.11 -13.80 -7.33
C THR A 15 -6.41 -13.52 -8.79
N ILE A 16 -6.81 -12.28 -9.08
CA ILE A 16 -6.90 -11.72 -10.42
C ILE A 16 -5.92 -10.55 -10.45
N ASP A 17 -4.98 -10.56 -11.40
CA ASP A 17 -4.01 -9.48 -11.62
C ASP A 17 -3.96 -9.13 -13.10
N VAL A 18 -4.27 -7.87 -13.41
CA VAL A 18 -4.18 -7.31 -14.75
C VAL A 18 -3.11 -6.23 -14.75
N ASN A 19 -2.02 -6.46 -15.48
CA ASN A 19 -0.87 -5.57 -15.51
C ASN A 19 -0.57 -5.08 -16.92
N THR A 20 -0.90 -3.81 -17.17
CA THR A 20 -0.68 -3.10 -18.44
C THR A 20 0.38 -2.02 -18.32
N ARG A 21 1.16 -1.99 -17.23
CA ARG A 21 2.22 -1.01 -16.99
C ARG A 21 3.30 -1.07 -18.05
N ASN A 22 3.73 0.07 -18.54
CA ASN A 22 4.77 0.19 -19.55
C ASN A 22 5.68 1.41 -19.29
N PRO A 23 7.01 1.21 -19.14
CA PRO A 23 7.66 -0.07 -18.82
C PRO A 23 7.29 -0.57 -17.43
N ARG A 24 7.45 -1.86 -17.15
CA ARG A 24 7.03 -2.43 -15.85
C ARG A 24 7.85 -1.94 -14.66
N GLY A 25 9.14 -1.73 -14.84
CA GLY A 25 10.04 -1.36 -13.74
C GLY A 25 10.13 0.16 -13.46
N ASN A 26 9.67 1.01 -14.37
CA ASN A 26 9.52 2.47 -14.20
C ASN A 26 8.29 2.93 -14.98
N PRO A 27 7.09 2.63 -14.49
CA PRO A 27 5.86 2.86 -15.25
C PRO A 27 5.64 4.33 -15.59
N ARG A 28 5.43 4.60 -16.89
CA ARG A 28 5.07 5.93 -17.42
C ARG A 28 3.61 5.97 -17.87
N ARG A 29 3.03 4.82 -18.21
CA ARG A 29 1.64 4.65 -18.67
C ARG A 29 1.07 3.29 -18.29
N GLY A 30 -0.26 3.13 -18.41
CA GLY A 30 -0.97 1.90 -18.10
C GLY A 30 -1.27 1.78 -16.62
N GLY A 31 -1.59 0.58 -16.15
CA GLY A 31 -1.93 0.33 -14.77
C GLY A 31 -1.69 -1.09 -14.33
N GLN A 32 -1.86 -1.33 -13.05
CA GLN A 32 -1.98 -2.66 -12.47
C GLN A 32 -3.22 -2.68 -11.57
N TYR A 33 -4.04 -3.70 -11.74
CA TYR A 33 -5.28 -3.88 -11.01
C TYR A 33 -5.30 -5.29 -10.45
N ALA A 34 -5.17 -5.40 -9.14
CA ALA A 34 -5.15 -6.68 -8.45
C ALA A 34 -6.34 -6.80 -7.50
N LEU A 35 -6.98 -7.95 -7.55
CA LEU A 35 -7.99 -8.39 -6.58
C LEU A 35 -7.53 -9.73 -6.02
N ARG A 36 -7.41 -9.82 -4.71
CA ARG A 36 -7.08 -11.05 -4.01
C ARG A 36 -8.14 -11.34 -2.95
N TYR A 37 -8.75 -12.51 -3.04
CA TYR A 37 -9.60 -13.07 -2.00
C TYR A 37 -8.83 -14.17 -1.27
N GLN A 38 -8.93 -14.18 0.05
CA GLN A 38 -8.31 -15.18 0.91
C GLN A 38 -9.31 -15.63 1.98
N ARG A 39 -9.50 -16.93 2.08
CA ARG A 39 -10.19 -17.56 3.20
C ARG A 39 -9.17 -18.21 4.12
N TYR A 40 -9.27 -17.96 5.39
CA TYR A 40 -8.49 -18.58 6.46
C TYR A 40 -9.44 -19.40 7.35
N ASP A 41 -9.32 -20.71 7.31
CA ASP A 41 -10.09 -21.63 8.13
C ASP A 41 -9.22 -22.17 9.27
N ASP A 42 -9.56 -21.82 10.50
CA ASP A 42 -8.92 -22.34 11.72
C ASP A 42 -9.24 -23.84 11.86
N THR A 43 -8.22 -24.68 11.85
CA THR A 43 -8.39 -26.15 11.89
C THR A 43 -8.63 -26.70 13.30
N GLY A 44 -8.55 -25.85 14.33
CA GLY A 44 -8.59 -26.29 15.72
C GLY A 44 -9.88 -25.98 16.47
N ARG A 45 -10.23 -24.70 16.56
CA ARG A 45 -11.27 -24.22 17.49
C ARG A 45 -12.33 -23.34 16.87
N ASP A 46 -12.25 -23.05 15.58
CA ASP A 46 -13.11 -22.11 14.85
C ASP A 46 -13.16 -20.68 15.44
N LEU A 47 -12.13 -20.32 16.24
CA LEU A 47 -12.08 -19.02 16.91
C LEU A 47 -11.40 -17.94 16.06
N PHE A 48 -10.72 -18.34 14.98
CA PHE A 48 -9.88 -17.44 14.19
C PHE A 48 -10.14 -17.53 12.69
N SER A 49 -11.28 -18.07 12.28
CA SER A 49 -11.67 -18.15 10.87
C SER A 49 -12.09 -16.78 10.35
N PHE A 50 -11.61 -16.37 9.17
CA PHE A 50 -11.95 -15.09 8.56
C PHE A 50 -11.74 -15.06 7.04
N ASP A 51 -12.44 -14.14 6.41
CA ASP A 51 -12.27 -13.78 5.00
C ASP A 51 -11.47 -12.49 4.86
N ARG A 52 -10.67 -12.40 3.78
CA ARG A 52 -9.95 -11.18 3.42
C ARG A 52 -10.08 -10.87 1.94
N VAL A 53 -10.38 -9.62 1.65
CA VAL A 53 -10.34 -9.06 0.30
C VAL A 53 -9.25 -7.98 0.27
N ASP A 54 -8.29 -8.09 -0.64
CA ASP A 54 -7.25 -7.09 -0.91
C ASP A 54 -7.42 -6.60 -2.35
N ILE A 55 -7.69 -5.31 -2.51
CA ILE A 55 -7.84 -4.62 -3.78
C ILE A 55 -6.69 -3.63 -3.90
N ASP A 56 -5.88 -3.70 -4.94
CA ASP A 56 -4.79 -2.76 -5.23
C ASP A 56 -4.92 -2.26 -6.68
N LEU A 57 -5.21 -0.99 -6.83
CA LEU A 57 -5.43 -0.33 -8.10
C LEU A 57 -4.34 0.72 -8.31
N GLN A 58 -3.56 0.57 -9.36
CA GLN A 58 -2.49 1.49 -9.72
C GLN A 58 -2.72 2.01 -11.13
N GLN A 59 -2.58 3.33 -11.33
CA GLN A 59 -2.73 3.97 -12.62
C GLN A 59 -1.61 4.97 -12.86
N TYR A 60 -1.04 4.95 -14.06
CA TYR A 60 0.02 5.84 -14.51
C TYR A 60 -0.47 6.62 -15.71
N VAL A 61 -0.56 7.94 -15.56
CA VAL A 61 -1.07 8.86 -16.57
C VAL A 61 0.08 9.75 -17.06
N PRO A 62 0.52 9.59 -18.33
CA PRO A 62 1.51 10.49 -18.89
C PRO A 62 0.89 11.87 -19.12
N LEU A 63 1.54 12.93 -18.64
CA LEU A 63 1.05 14.30 -18.79
C LEU A 63 1.75 15.07 -19.92
N VAL A 64 3.07 14.88 -20.07
CA VAL A 64 3.85 15.57 -21.10
C VAL A 64 4.85 14.58 -21.72
N ARG A 65 4.52 14.04 -22.87
CA ARG A 65 5.38 13.15 -23.68
C ARG A 65 6.16 12.10 -22.87
N ASP A 66 5.49 11.47 -21.89
CA ASP A 66 6.06 10.51 -20.93
C ASP A 66 7.18 11.08 -20.00
N ARG A 67 7.55 12.36 -20.12
CA ARG A 67 8.53 12.99 -19.22
C ARG A 67 7.93 13.42 -17.88
N ARG A 68 6.61 13.56 -17.84
CA ARG A 68 5.86 13.86 -16.62
C ARG A 68 4.75 12.85 -16.47
N VAL A 69 4.65 12.25 -15.29
CA VAL A 69 3.71 11.18 -15.01
C VAL A 69 2.98 11.48 -13.71
N LEU A 70 1.68 11.32 -13.72
CA LEU A 70 0.89 11.23 -12.49
C LEU A 70 0.66 9.75 -12.20
N ALA A 71 1.25 9.26 -11.12
CA ALA A 71 1.05 7.91 -10.62
C ALA A 71 0.06 7.96 -9.46
N LEU A 72 -0.99 7.15 -9.54
CA LEU A 72 -2.06 7.06 -8.56
C LEU A 72 -2.17 5.62 -8.07
N ARG A 73 -2.41 5.44 -6.78
CA ARG A 73 -2.73 4.14 -6.19
C ARG A 73 -3.87 4.27 -5.21
N ALA A 74 -4.79 3.31 -5.26
CA ALA A 74 -5.81 3.10 -4.24
C ALA A 74 -5.73 1.64 -3.78
N ARG A 75 -5.57 1.41 -2.48
CA ARG A 75 -5.54 0.07 -1.91
C ARG A 75 -6.52 -0.06 -0.76
N ALA A 76 -7.26 -1.16 -0.74
CA ALA A 76 -8.18 -1.50 0.33
C ALA A 76 -7.94 -2.95 0.76
N ILE A 77 -7.76 -3.17 2.07
CA ILE A 77 -7.76 -4.50 2.65
C ILE A 77 -8.93 -4.56 3.63
N MET A 78 -9.85 -5.47 3.38
CA MET A 78 -11.04 -5.68 4.21
C MET A 78 -10.99 -7.10 4.77
N THR A 79 -11.13 -7.22 6.09
CA THR A 79 -11.07 -8.49 6.78
C THR A 79 -12.32 -8.68 7.63
N ASP A 80 -13.06 -9.75 7.35
CA ASP A 80 -14.31 -10.11 8.04
C ASP A 80 -14.12 -11.42 8.79
N PRO A 81 -14.09 -11.40 10.13
CA PRO A 81 -14.10 -12.63 10.93
C PRO A 81 -15.48 -13.29 10.89
N ASP A 82 -15.50 -14.61 10.99
CA ASP A 82 -16.73 -15.36 11.16
C ASP A 82 -17.45 -14.98 12.46
N SER A 83 -18.73 -15.34 12.58
CA SER A 83 -19.52 -15.05 13.78
C SER A 83 -18.89 -15.70 15.01
N GLY A 84 -18.52 -14.87 16.00
CA GLY A 84 -17.83 -15.33 17.20
C GLY A 84 -16.32 -15.53 17.05
N ALA A 85 -15.76 -15.37 15.86
CA ALA A 85 -14.33 -15.46 15.62
C ALA A 85 -13.64 -14.09 15.69
N GLU A 86 -12.32 -14.12 15.85
CA GLU A 86 -11.47 -12.92 15.88
C GLU A 86 -10.29 -13.06 14.91
N VAL A 87 -9.87 -11.95 14.34
CA VAL A 87 -8.67 -11.91 13.50
C VAL A 87 -7.44 -11.79 14.40
N PRO A 88 -6.50 -12.76 14.39
CA PRO A 88 -5.26 -12.65 15.14
C PRO A 88 -4.52 -11.36 14.79
N PHE A 89 -3.94 -10.68 15.78
CA PHE A 89 -3.32 -9.37 15.59
C PHE A 89 -2.21 -9.36 14.53
N TYR A 90 -1.46 -10.45 14.42
CA TYR A 90 -0.37 -10.60 13.45
C TYR A 90 -0.86 -10.80 12.00
N PHE A 91 -2.14 -11.11 11.81
CA PHE A 91 -2.79 -11.10 10.50
C PHE A 91 -3.46 -9.76 10.17
N GLN A 92 -3.64 -8.88 11.14
CA GLN A 92 -4.25 -7.57 10.86
C GLN A 92 -3.34 -6.75 9.91
N PRO A 93 -3.90 -6.19 8.84
CA PRO A 93 -3.15 -5.32 7.94
C PRO A 93 -2.65 -4.08 8.65
N THR A 94 -1.58 -3.52 8.12
CA THR A 94 -0.91 -2.36 8.71
C THR A 94 -0.73 -1.25 7.69
N LEU A 95 -0.63 -0.02 8.16
CA LEU A 95 -0.16 1.14 7.40
C LEU A 95 1.00 1.81 8.11
N GLY A 96 1.82 2.50 7.34
CA GLY A 96 3.03 3.19 7.76
C GLY A 96 4.28 2.50 7.24
N GLY A 97 5.21 3.32 6.79
CA GLY A 97 6.46 2.91 6.18
C GLY A 97 6.57 3.31 4.72
N PRO A 98 7.72 3.06 4.10
CA PRO A 98 8.09 3.63 2.82
C PRO A 98 7.27 3.15 1.61
N ASP A 99 6.38 2.18 1.78
CA ASP A 99 5.53 1.65 0.71
C ASP A 99 4.06 2.06 0.85
N ASP A 100 3.69 2.65 2.01
CA ASP A 100 2.32 3.04 2.34
C ASP A 100 2.25 4.54 2.71
N LEU A 101 2.19 4.84 4.01
CA LEU A 101 2.26 6.20 4.55
C LEU A 101 3.73 6.52 4.88
N ARG A 102 4.41 7.15 3.93
CA ARG A 102 5.88 7.36 3.94
C ARG A 102 6.35 8.27 5.07
N GLY A 103 5.50 9.18 5.54
CA GLY A 103 5.78 10.06 6.67
C GLY A 103 5.61 9.41 8.05
N PHE A 104 5.36 8.11 8.12
CA PHE A 104 5.17 7.38 9.37
C PHE A 104 6.09 6.18 9.49
N ARG A 105 6.37 5.75 10.72
CA ARG A 105 7.16 4.55 10.99
C ARG A 105 6.47 3.31 10.46
N HIS A 106 7.25 2.28 10.14
CA HIS A 106 6.72 0.96 9.76
C HIS A 106 5.71 0.44 10.77
N PHE A 107 4.57 -0.08 10.27
CA PHE A 107 3.53 -0.71 11.06
C PHE A 107 2.92 0.20 12.13
N ARG A 108 2.96 1.53 11.92
CA ARG A 108 2.48 2.51 12.90
C ARG A 108 1.00 2.33 13.21
N PHE A 109 0.21 2.02 12.20
CA PHE A 109 -1.23 1.84 12.30
C PHE A 109 -1.57 0.39 11.96
N ARG A 110 -2.46 -0.21 12.76
CA ARG A 110 -2.87 -1.62 12.59
C ARG A 110 -4.32 -1.78 12.99
N ASP A 111 -5.12 -2.40 12.12
CA ASP A 111 -6.48 -2.81 12.42
C ASP A 111 -6.95 -3.85 11.38
N ARG A 112 -8.22 -4.30 11.47
CA ARG A 112 -8.81 -5.30 10.57
C ARG A 112 -8.96 -4.82 9.13
N ASN A 113 -9.20 -3.53 8.95
CA ASN A 113 -9.43 -2.94 7.62
C ASN A 113 -8.49 -1.78 7.38
N THR A 114 -8.04 -1.60 6.14
CA THR A 114 -7.20 -0.48 5.73
C THR A 114 -7.70 0.13 4.44
N LEU A 115 -7.59 1.46 4.34
CA LEU A 115 -7.71 2.21 3.09
C LEU A 115 -6.45 3.06 2.93
N LEU A 116 -5.88 3.05 1.73
CA LEU A 116 -4.71 3.82 1.35
C LEU A 116 -4.95 4.45 -0.02
N PHE A 117 -4.64 5.74 -0.15
CA PHE A 117 -4.58 6.44 -1.42
C PHE A 117 -3.23 7.14 -1.52
N GLN A 118 -2.57 7.01 -2.64
CA GLN A 118 -1.28 7.63 -2.92
C GLN A 118 -1.34 8.33 -4.27
N ALA A 119 -0.82 9.54 -4.31
CA ALA A 119 -0.64 10.31 -5.53
C ALA A 119 0.80 10.77 -5.63
N GLU A 120 1.42 10.58 -6.78
CA GLU A 120 2.78 10.93 -7.01
C GLU A 120 2.95 11.57 -8.38
N TYR A 121 3.45 12.81 -8.39
CA TYR A 121 3.83 13.52 -9.60
C TYR A 121 5.33 13.32 -9.83
N ARG A 122 5.68 12.69 -10.95
CA ARG A 122 7.06 12.40 -11.38
C ARG A 122 7.43 13.26 -12.57
N TRP A 123 8.66 13.74 -12.58
CA TRP A 123 9.20 14.46 -13.75
C TRP A 123 10.65 14.08 -14.00
N GLU A 124 11.01 13.93 -15.26
CA GLU A 124 12.37 13.69 -15.68
C GLU A 124 13.21 14.96 -15.48
N ILE A 125 14.27 14.87 -14.68
CA ILE A 125 15.26 15.93 -14.47
C ILE A 125 16.40 15.75 -15.45
N PHE A 126 16.96 14.54 -15.47
CA PHE A 126 18.01 14.09 -16.39
C PHE A 126 17.69 12.67 -16.85
N THR A 127 18.39 12.22 -17.89
CA THR A 127 18.39 10.79 -18.25
C THR A 127 18.75 9.98 -17.01
N ALA A 128 17.89 9.03 -16.63
CA ALA A 128 18.04 8.17 -15.45
C ALA A 128 17.78 8.83 -14.07
N VAL A 129 17.34 10.09 -14.02
CA VAL A 129 16.98 10.77 -12.77
C VAL A 129 15.61 11.43 -12.88
N ASP A 130 14.65 10.92 -12.13
CA ASP A 130 13.34 11.53 -11.98
C ASP A 130 13.22 12.21 -10.59
N GLY A 131 12.64 13.42 -10.57
CA GLY A 131 12.10 14.02 -9.36
C GLY A 131 10.70 13.47 -9.07
N ALA A 132 10.30 13.47 -7.82
CA ALA A 132 8.95 13.08 -7.41
C ALA A 132 8.44 13.98 -6.30
N LEU A 133 7.18 14.41 -6.40
CA LEU A 133 6.39 14.96 -5.31
C LEU A 133 5.28 13.98 -5.01
N PHE A 134 5.02 13.73 -3.75
CA PHE A 134 4.00 12.76 -3.37
C PHE A 134 3.12 13.23 -2.23
N TYR A 135 1.93 12.65 -2.18
CA TYR A 135 0.96 12.80 -1.12
C TYR A 135 0.31 11.44 -0.86
N ASP A 136 0.40 10.98 0.38
CA ASP A 136 -0.18 9.72 0.82
C ASP A 136 -1.26 10.00 1.87
N ILE A 137 -2.36 9.26 1.82
CA ILE A 137 -3.47 9.36 2.76
C ILE A 137 -4.01 7.97 3.06
N GLY A 138 -4.16 7.63 4.33
CA GLY A 138 -4.63 6.32 4.71
C GLY A 138 -5.26 6.27 6.09
N LYS A 139 -6.03 5.23 6.33
CA LYS A 139 -6.68 4.94 7.61
C LYS A 139 -6.79 3.45 7.83
N VAL A 140 -6.67 3.05 9.08
CA VAL A 140 -7.06 1.72 9.56
C VAL A 140 -8.36 1.84 10.36
N ALA A 141 -9.21 0.81 10.33
CA ALA A 141 -10.47 0.82 11.07
C ALA A 141 -10.90 -0.59 11.50
N PRO A 142 -11.56 -0.74 12.67
CA PRO A 142 -12.07 -2.04 13.11
C PRO A 142 -13.24 -2.53 12.26
N ARG A 143 -14.05 -1.62 11.70
CA ARG A 143 -15.21 -1.92 10.85
C ARG A 143 -15.22 -1.03 9.62
N ARG A 144 -15.82 -1.50 8.52
CA ARG A 144 -15.93 -0.74 7.26
C ARG A 144 -16.67 0.58 7.40
N GLN A 145 -17.68 0.64 8.28
CA GLN A 145 -18.45 1.86 8.53
C GLN A 145 -17.68 2.94 9.30
N ASP A 146 -16.54 2.58 9.91
CA ASP A 146 -15.72 3.50 10.70
C ASP A 146 -14.71 4.30 9.84
N PHE A 147 -14.77 4.17 8.50
CA PHE A 147 -13.98 4.98 7.59
C PHE A 147 -14.59 6.38 7.39
N HIS A 148 -14.35 7.28 8.35
CA HIS A 148 -14.73 8.68 8.22
C HIS A 148 -13.59 9.49 7.62
N LEU A 149 -13.88 10.32 6.59
CA LEU A 149 -12.87 11.08 5.84
C LEU A 149 -12.05 12.06 6.69
N SER A 150 -12.61 12.53 7.81
CA SER A 150 -11.94 13.46 8.72
C SER A 150 -10.78 12.88 9.53
N GLU A 151 -10.69 11.55 9.60
CA GLU A 151 -9.73 10.84 10.47
C GLU A 151 -8.64 10.11 9.70
N PHE A 152 -8.43 10.48 8.44
CA PHE A 152 -7.33 9.92 7.66
C PHE A 152 -6.01 10.57 8.03
N GLU A 153 -5.00 9.74 8.26
CA GLU A 153 -3.61 10.16 8.37
C GLU A 153 -3.08 10.57 7.02
N ARG A 154 -2.21 11.58 6.98
CA ARG A 154 -1.72 12.19 5.76
C ARG A 154 -0.23 12.45 5.88
N ASP A 155 0.46 12.28 4.79
CA ASP A 155 1.83 12.72 4.64
C ASP A 155 2.10 13.19 3.21
N PHE A 156 3.19 13.89 3.06
CA PHE A 156 3.66 14.39 1.77
C PHE A 156 5.18 14.42 1.76
N GLY A 157 5.74 14.51 0.58
CA GLY A 157 7.18 14.59 0.49
C GLY A 157 7.69 14.82 -0.92
N ILE A 158 9.01 14.83 -0.97
CA ILE A 158 9.78 15.02 -2.20
C ILE A 158 10.87 13.96 -2.27
N GLY A 159 11.21 13.53 -3.47
CA GLY A 159 12.28 12.56 -3.64
C GLY A 159 12.89 12.55 -5.03
N PHE A 160 13.95 11.76 -5.12
CA PHE A 160 14.63 11.46 -6.36
C PHE A 160 14.61 9.96 -6.62
N ARG A 161 14.47 9.59 -7.88
CA ARG A 161 14.50 8.24 -8.37
C ARG A 161 15.62 8.11 -9.38
N PHE A 162 16.49 7.16 -9.14
CA PHE A 162 17.62 6.84 -10.00
C PHE A 162 17.34 5.50 -10.68
N GLY A 163 17.44 5.47 -12.00
CA GLY A 163 17.09 4.26 -12.72
C GLY A 163 17.35 4.36 -14.20
N THR A 164 16.81 3.40 -14.91
CA THR A 164 16.77 3.36 -16.37
C THR A 164 15.33 3.47 -16.83
N ALA A 165 15.10 3.52 -18.14
CA ALA A 165 13.76 3.44 -18.71
C ALA A 165 12.99 2.18 -18.26
N ASN A 166 13.71 1.10 -17.92
CA ASN A 166 13.13 -0.19 -17.58
C ASN A 166 12.96 -0.42 -16.07
N GLY A 167 13.62 0.35 -15.20
CA GLY A 167 13.49 0.16 -13.77
C GLY A 167 14.17 1.23 -12.94
N VAL A 168 13.57 1.53 -11.79
CA VAL A 168 14.16 2.33 -10.72
C VAL A 168 15.02 1.40 -9.87
N PHE A 169 16.28 1.78 -9.63
CA PHE A 169 17.15 1.01 -8.76
C PHE A 169 17.35 1.66 -7.40
N LEU A 170 17.21 2.98 -7.28
CA LEU A 170 17.38 3.70 -6.02
C LEU A 170 16.37 4.84 -5.89
N ARG A 171 15.75 4.94 -4.71
CA ARG A 171 14.95 6.09 -4.27
C ARG A 171 15.56 6.75 -3.07
N ILE A 172 15.58 8.08 -3.08
CA ILE A 172 15.95 8.93 -1.94
C ILE A 172 14.79 9.88 -1.73
N GLU A 173 14.11 9.80 -0.59
CA GLU A 173 12.90 10.56 -0.33
C GLU A 173 12.94 11.20 1.06
N GLY A 174 12.40 12.41 1.17
CA GLY A 174 12.05 13.06 2.42
C GLY A 174 10.53 13.11 2.55
N ALA A 175 9.99 12.51 3.59
CA ALA A 175 8.56 12.44 3.87
C ALA A 175 8.23 13.15 5.19
N PHE A 176 7.11 13.86 5.22
CA PHE A 176 6.66 14.68 6.34
C PHE A 176 5.24 14.25 6.73
N GLY A 177 5.10 13.53 7.85
CA GLY A 177 3.82 13.17 8.45
C GLY A 177 3.42 14.13 9.55
N SER A 178 2.13 14.33 9.76
CA SER A 178 1.59 15.39 10.63
C SER A 178 2.06 15.33 12.10
N ALA A 179 2.27 14.15 12.67
CA ALA A 179 2.66 13.96 14.07
C ALA A 179 4.00 13.27 14.27
N ALA A 180 4.63 12.75 13.20
CA ALA A 180 5.81 11.90 13.30
C ALA A 180 7.12 12.61 12.92
N GLY A 181 7.04 13.89 12.51
CA GLY A 181 8.21 14.65 12.04
C GLY A 181 8.62 14.28 10.62
N ALA A 182 9.91 14.44 10.31
CA ALA A 182 10.46 14.14 8.99
C ALA A 182 11.09 12.73 8.97
N HIS A 183 10.82 12.00 7.91
CA HIS A 183 11.43 10.69 7.65
C HIS A 183 12.30 10.76 6.40
N PHE A 184 13.53 10.29 6.52
CA PHE A 184 14.40 10.08 5.38
C PHE A 184 14.32 8.62 4.94
N ILE A 185 14.09 8.40 3.66
CA ILE A 185 13.90 7.08 3.06
C ILE A 185 14.95 6.86 1.99
N LEU A 186 15.71 5.77 2.14
CA LEU A 186 16.62 5.26 1.13
C LEU A 186 16.20 3.83 0.80
N ARG A 187 15.78 3.58 -0.43
CA ARG A 187 15.34 2.24 -0.85
C ARG A 187 15.69 1.92 -2.29
N PHE A 188 15.80 0.63 -2.54
CA PHE A 188 15.95 0.08 -3.88
C PHE A 188 14.58 -0.33 -4.43
N GLY A 189 14.29 0.07 -5.68
CA GLY A 189 13.04 -0.22 -6.37
C GLY A 189 11.97 0.90 -6.29
N ASN A 190 10.81 0.65 -6.87
CA ASN A 190 9.66 1.57 -6.89
C ASN A 190 8.82 1.49 -5.60
N VAL A 191 7.94 2.49 -5.37
CA VAL A 191 6.92 2.44 -4.30
C VAL A 191 5.81 1.45 -4.69
N PHE A 192 5.31 1.57 -5.91
CA PHE A 192 4.24 0.78 -6.49
C PHE A 192 4.36 0.78 -8.01
#